data_02e1157e6c5a393f0a69207949bad0ee
#
_entry.id   02e1157e6c5a393f0a69207949bad0ee
#
_cell.length_a   1.000
_cell.length_b   1.000
_cell.length_c   1.000
_cell.angle_alpha   90.00
_cell.angle_beta   90.00
_cell.angle_gamma   90.00
#
_symmetry.space_group_name_H-M   'P 1'
#
loop_
_entity.id
_entity.type
_entity.pdbx_description
1 polymer ?
#
loop_
_entity_poly.entity_id
_entity_poly.type
_entity_poly.pdbx_seq_one_letter_code
_entity_poly.pdbx_strand_id
1 'polypeptide(L)'
;MVTSTPNRRTVISHAATALFIGAAGLAVPARAQTLAPTPTMRGGANNYRPGAPIVERIGGGGFLTTGTVRRAGDGAPLAGRRIQVWAHTTEGHERDARSHGATLTDANGVFRIEMPQIVPAFGQPHGHLAYDADYDDGGFETVFLRPVMSRASDTSLHVEFVLRPL
;
A
#
# COMPACT_ATOMS: atom_id res chain seq x y z
N MET A 1 42.34 35.38 -66.32
CA MET A 1 42.40 35.67 -64.92
C MET A 1 41.33 36.66 -64.60
N VAL A 2 40.21 36.23 -64.03
CA VAL A 2 39.09 37.08 -63.64
C VAL A 2 38.86 36.89 -62.19
N THR A 3 39.17 37.91 -61.40
CA THR A 3 38.93 37.91 -59.92
C THR A 3 37.53 38.45 -59.70
N SER A 4 36.70 37.55 -59.06
CA SER A 4 35.32 37.88 -58.67
C SER A 4 35.34 38.35 -57.22
N THR A 5 34.80 39.54 -56.97
CA THR A 5 34.62 40.15 -55.65
C THR A 5 33.32 39.67 -55.01
N PRO A 6 33.28 39.29 -53.70
CA PRO A 6 32.05 38.88 -53.02
C PRO A 6 31.25 40.12 -52.58
N ASN A 7 29.98 40.11 -52.92
CA ASN A 7 28.96 41.08 -52.53
C ASN A 7 28.53 40.99 -51.09
N ARG A 8 28.73 42.02 -50.28
CA ARG A 8 28.27 42.11 -48.88
C ARG A 8 26.77 42.47 -48.89
N ARG A 9 25.94 41.51 -48.54
CA ARG A 9 24.53 41.77 -48.22
C ARG A 9 24.43 42.07 -46.71
N THR A 10 24.01 43.30 -46.43
CA THR A 10 23.67 43.79 -45.09
C THR A 10 22.35 43.13 -44.66
N VAL A 11 22.38 42.30 -43.63
CA VAL A 11 21.18 41.74 -43.01
C VAL A 11 20.77 42.67 -41.87
N ILE A 12 19.63 43.36 -42.06
CA ILE A 12 19.01 44.17 -41.01
C ILE A 12 18.24 43.23 -40.11
N SER A 13 18.76 42.99 -38.88
CA SER A 13 18.07 42.23 -37.84
C SER A 13 17.06 43.14 -37.14
N HIS A 14 15.78 42.89 -37.36
CA HIS A 14 14.72 43.48 -36.55
C HIS A 14 14.60 42.70 -35.25
N ALA A 15 15.00 43.32 -34.11
CA ALA A 15 14.76 42.80 -32.79
C ALA A 15 13.29 43.00 -32.43
N ALA A 16 12.50 41.94 -32.48
CA ALA A 16 11.14 41.95 -31.95
C ALA A 16 11.21 41.72 -30.41
N THR A 17 10.96 42.77 -29.66
CA THR A 17 10.82 42.69 -28.19
C THR A 17 9.47 42.07 -27.90
N ALA A 18 9.44 40.78 -27.57
CA ALA A 18 8.26 40.12 -27.09
C ALA A 18 8.04 40.45 -25.59
N LEU A 19 7.01 41.25 -25.35
CA LEU A 19 6.55 41.56 -24.00
C LEU A 19 5.84 40.32 -23.43
N PHE A 20 6.49 39.52 -22.58
CA PHE A 20 5.86 38.45 -21.81
C PHE A 20 5.05 39.06 -20.67
N ILE A 21 3.74 39.19 -20.84
CA ILE A 21 2.81 39.43 -19.74
C ILE A 21 2.68 38.09 -19.00
N GLY A 22 3.44 37.94 -17.92
CA GLY A 22 3.31 36.81 -17.00
C GLY A 22 1.94 36.83 -16.36
N ALA A 23 1.02 35.98 -16.82
CA ALA A 23 -0.17 35.64 -16.04
C ALA A 23 0.31 34.92 -14.77
N ALA A 24 0.30 35.63 -13.65
CA ALA A 24 0.42 35.03 -12.34
C ALA A 24 -0.83 34.16 -12.12
N GLY A 25 -0.75 32.90 -12.58
CA GLY A 25 -1.76 31.90 -12.25
C GLY A 25 -1.74 31.71 -10.74
N LEU A 26 -2.82 32.12 -10.08
CA LEU A 26 -3.06 31.76 -8.69
C LEU A 26 -3.09 30.23 -8.62
N ALA A 27 -2.02 29.62 -8.14
CA ALA A 27 -1.99 28.20 -7.85
C ALA A 27 -3.04 27.98 -6.73
N VAL A 28 -4.22 27.50 -7.12
CA VAL A 28 -5.20 27.00 -6.16
C VAL A 28 -4.53 25.85 -5.45
N PRO A 29 -4.33 25.91 -4.12
CA PRO A 29 -3.71 24.79 -3.43
C PRO A 29 -4.58 23.56 -3.69
N ALA A 30 -3.97 22.51 -4.25
CA ALA A 30 -4.63 21.22 -4.40
C ALA A 30 -5.06 20.83 -2.98
N ARG A 31 -6.37 20.77 -2.77
CA ARG A 31 -6.93 20.33 -1.49
C ARG A 31 -6.39 18.92 -1.29
N ALA A 32 -5.50 18.74 -0.32
CA ALA A 32 -5.00 17.43 0.04
C ALA A 32 -6.23 16.57 0.33
N GLN A 33 -6.46 15.55 -0.49
CA GLN A 33 -7.55 14.60 -0.21
C GLN A 33 -7.20 13.92 1.10
N THR A 34 -8.02 14.13 2.10
CA THR A 34 -7.87 13.45 3.38
C THR A 34 -8.13 11.97 3.16
N LEU A 35 -7.14 11.14 3.49
CA LEU A 35 -7.24 9.69 3.34
C LEU A 35 -8.21 9.15 4.40
N ALA A 36 -9.33 8.57 3.95
CA ALA A 36 -10.36 8.02 4.85
C ALA A 36 -9.85 6.74 5.52
N PRO A 37 -10.17 6.52 6.81
CA PRO A 37 -9.77 5.31 7.51
C PRO A 37 -10.41 4.06 6.90
N THR A 38 -9.66 2.97 6.89
CA THR A 38 -10.14 1.65 6.46
C THR A 38 -11.16 1.12 7.47
N PRO A 39 -12.39 0.80 7.05
CA PRO A 39 -13.37 0.22 7.96
C PRO A 39 -13.06 -1.26 8.24
N THR A 40 -13.36 -1.73 9.45
CA THR A 40 -13.36 -3.16 9.75
C THR A 40 -14.38 -3.88 8.85
N MET A 41 -13.94 -4.95 8.19
CA MET A 41 -14.79 -5.76 7.32
C MET A 41 -15.58 -6.79 8.12
N ARG A 42 -16.83 -7.05 7.69
CA ARG A 42 -17.64 -8.13 8.28
C ARG A 42 -16.92 -9.47 8.15
N GLY A 43 -16.80 -10.18 9.28
CA GLY A 43 -16.09 -11.46 9.35
C GLY A 43 -14.55 -11.33 9.31
N GLY A 44 -14.00 -10.11 9.34
CA GLY A 44 -12.57 -9.89 9.40
C GLY A 44 -11.90 -10.52 10.61
N ALA A 45 -12.57 -10.45 11.76
CA ALA A 45 -12.10 -11.04 13.01
C ALA A 45 -12.40 -12.55 13.18
N ASN A 46 -13.01 -13.21 12.19
CA ASN A 46 -13.29 -14.64 12.31
C ASN A 46 -12.00 -15.43 12.54
N ASN A 47 -12.03 -16.32 13.54
CA ASN A 47 -10.89 -17.14 13.94
C ASN A 47 -9.63 -16.36 14.36
N TYR A 48 -9.74 -15.06 14.64
CA TYR A 48 -8.64 -14.28 15.16
C TYR A 48 -8.06 -14.90 16.43
N ARG A 49 -6.73 -14.99 16.50
CA ARG A 49 -5.98 -15.45 17.65
C ARG A 49 -5.00 -14.37 18.08
N PRO A 50 -5.25 -13.65 19.18
CA PRO A 50 -4.36 -12.60 19.63
C PRO A 50 -2.94 -13.13 19.89
N GLY A 51 -1.94 -12.28 19.65
CA GLY A 51 -0.55 -12.58 19.97
C GLY A 51 0.14 -13.61 19.06
N ALA A 52 -0.32 -13.80 17.80
CA ALA A 52 0.42 -14.64 16.86
C ALA A 52 1.89 -14.20 16.75
N PRO A 53 2.86 -15.13 16.58
CA PRO A 53 4.28 -14.79 16.56
C PRO A 53 4.64 -13.90 15.38
N ILE A 54 5.62 -13.00 15.57
CA ILE A 54 6.25 -12.27 14.48
C ILE A 54 7.16 -13.25 13.74
N VAL A 55 6.90 -13.44 12.44
CA VAL A 55 7.61 -14.37 11.58
C VAL A 55 7.80 -13.78 10.19
N GLU A 56 8.83 -14.21 9.48
CA GLU A 56 9.00 -13.87 8.06
C GLU A 56 8.10 -14.72 7.16
N ARG A 57 7.76 -15.93 7.64
CA ARG A 57 6.99 -16.92 6.88
C ARG A 57 6.11 -17.75 7.81
N ILE A 58 4.88 -17.99 7.37
CA ILE A 58 3.97 -18.98 7.96
C ILE A 58 4.14 -20.28 7.17
N GLY A 59 4.37 -21.40 7.83
CA GLY A 59 4.52 -22.71 7.17
C GLY A 59 5.56 -22.71 6.06
N GLY A 60 5.30 -23.45 4.98
CA GLY A 60 6.21 -23.61 3.84
C GLY A 60 6.34 -22.40 2.92
N GLY A 61 5.47 -21.39 3.07
CA GLY A 61 5.45 -20.23 2.19
C GLY A 61 4.85 -20.52 0.80
N GLY A 62 5.15 -19.65 -0.17
CA GLY A 62 4.72 -19.79 -1.57
C GLY A 62 3.61 -18.82 -1.98
N PHE A 63 2.77 -18.36 -1.07
CA PHE A 63 1.82 -17.28 -1.27
C PHE A 63 2.30 -16.01 -0.58
N LEU A 64 2.29 -14.89 -1.30
CA LEU A 64 2.82 -13.63 -0.80
C LEU A 64 1.69 -12.68 -0.38
N THR A 65 1.62 -12.33 0.91
CA THR A 65 0.77 -11.25 1.40
C THR A 65 1.62 -9.99 1.63
N THR A 66 1.21 -8.89 1.03
CA THR A 66 1.86 -7.58 1.15
C THR A 66 0.84 -6.50 1.44
N GLY A 67 1.31 -5.35 1.87
CA GLY A 67 0.45 -4.19 1.97
C GLY A 67 1.15 -2.96 2.49
N THR A 68 0.35 -1.90 2.67
CA THR A 68 0.81 -0.63 3.23
C THR A 68 -0.05 -0.25 4.43
N VAL A 69 0.57 0.42 5.39
CA VAL A 69 -0.12 0.99 6.56
C VAL A 69 0.14 2.49 6.60
N ARG A 70 -0.93 3.26 6.55
CA ARG A 70 -0.88 4.72 6.49
C ARG A 70 -1.77 5.33 7.58
N ARG A 71 -1.45 6.55 7.98
CA ARG A 71 -2.29 7.33 8.88
C ARG A 71 -3.48 7.94 8.14
N ALA A 72 -4.67 7.84 8.71
CA ALA A 72 -5.84 8.55 8.21
C ALA A 72 -5.62 10.07 8.25
N GLY A 73 -6.17 10.75 7.26
CA GLY A 73 -5.99 12.18 7.10
C GLY A 73 -4.84 12.50 6.16
N ASP A 74 -3.62 12.52 6.63
CA ASP A 74 -2.44 12.97 5.87
C ASP A 74 -1.77 11.87 5.02
N GLY A 75 -2.14 10.59 5.22
CA GLY A 75 -1.57 9.47 4.48
C GLY A 75 -0.11 9.16 4.81
N ALA A 76 0.42 9.70 5.91
CA ALA A 76 1.80 9.42 6.33
C ALA A 76 2.01 7.91 6.54
N PRO A 77 3.13 7.34 6.06
CA PRO A 77 3.45 5.94 6.29
C PRO A 77 3.65 5.66 7.78
N LEU A 78 3.20 4.52 8.24
CA LEU A 78 3.31 4.10 9.64
C LEU A 78 4.29 2.93 9.75
N ALA A 79 5.50 3.22 10.21
CA ALA A 79 6.54 2.24 10.45
C ALA A 79 6.31 1.48 11.78
N GLY A 80 6.81 0.23 11.84
CA GLY A 80 6.79 -0.59 13.05
C GLY A 80 5.40 -1.09 13.45
N ARG A 81 4.38 -0.94 12.59
CA ARG A 81 3.03 -1.45 12.90
C ARG A 81 2.97 -2.95 12.76
N ARG A 82 2.39 -3.60 13.76
CA ARG A 82 2.23 -5.05 13.76
C ARG A 82 0.97 -5.45 12.99
N ILE A 83 1.15 -6.19 11.90
CA ILE A 83 0.07 -6.74 11.09
C ILE A 83 0.06 -8.25 11.25
N GLN A 84 -1.04 -8.79 11.74
CA GLN A 84 -1.27 -10.23 11.83
C GLN A 84 -2.00 -10.72 10.59
N VAL A 85 -1.62 -11.91 10.11
CA VAL A 85 -2.21 -12.55 8.92
C VAL A 85 -2.57 -13.99 9.26
N TRP A 86 -3.71 -14.47 8.75
CA TRP A 86 -4.11 -15.87 8.81
C TRP A 86 -5.07 -16.21 7.67
N ALA A 87 -5.12 -17.48 7.31
CA ALA A 87 -6.01 -17.98 6.27
C ALA A 87 -6.19 -19.50 6.35
N HIS A 88 -7.19 -20.02 5.62
CA HIS A 88 -7.24 -21.42 5.24
C HIS A 88 -6.28 -21.66 4.09
N THR A 89 -5.34 -22.58 4.27
CA THR A 89 -4.24 -22.83 3.34
C THR A 89 -4.09 -24.32 3.02
N THR A 90 -3.21 -24.64 2.09
CA THR A 90 -2.85 -26.03 1.76
C THR A 90 -2.22 -26.76 2.96
N GLU A 91 -1.76 -26.08 4.00
CA GLU A 91 -1.08 -26.68 5.15
C GLU A 91 -1.88 -26.63 6.45
N GLY A 92 -2.99 -25.88 6.49
CA GLY A 92 -3.78 -25.78 7.72
C GLY A 92 -5.03 -24.93 7.57
N HIS A 93 -5.94 -25.15 8.52
CA HIS A 93 -7.18 -24.39 8.60
C HIS A 93 -6.93 -23.03 9.28
N GLU A 94 -7.72 -22.00 8.94
CA GLU A 94 -7.63 -20.67 9.56
C GLU A 94 -7.86 -20.66 11.08
N ARG A 95 -8.35 -21.76 11.66
CA ARG A 95 -8.50 -21.97 13.11
C ARG A 95 -7.21 -22.46 13.78
N ASP A 96 -6.28 -23.00 13.01
CA ASP A 96 -5.07 -23.60 13.55
C ASP A 96 -4.08 -22.51 13.94
N ALA A 97 -3.49 -22.60 15.13
CA ALA A 97 -2.49 -21.60 15.57
C ALA A 97 -1.32 -21.46 14.59
N ARG A 98 -0.91 -22.56 13.95
CA ARG A 98 0.18 -22.59 12.95
C ARG A 98 -0.15 -21.84 11.64
N SER A 99 -1.42 -21.53 11.38
CA SER A 99 -1.87 -20.75 10.21
C SER A 99 -1.85 -19.23 10.47
N HIS A 100 -1.41 -18.81 11.65
CA HIS A 100 -1.32 -17.41 12.07
C HIS A 100 0.12 -16.96 12.19
N GLY A 101 0.41 -15.77 11.73
CA GLY A 101 1.68 -15.08 11.90
C GLY A 101 1.51 -13.58 11.88
N ALA A 102 2.50 -12.86 12.34
CA ALA A 102 2.52 -11.41 12.27
C ALA A 102 3.83 -10.91 11.67
N THR A 103 3.81 -9.72 11.14
CA THR A 103 4.99 -9.01 10.62
C THR A 103 4.93 -7.55 11.03
N LEU A 104 6.04 -6.83 10.91
CA LEU A 104 6.11 -5.39 11.18
C LEU A 104 6.24 -4.63 9.86
N THR A 105 5.67 -3.43 9.82
CA THR A 105 5.89 -2.51 8.69
C THR A 105 7.29 -1.92 8.74
N ASP A 106 7.87 -1.70 7.57
CA ASP A 106 9.14 -0.99 7.38
C ASP A 106 8.97 0.54 7.53
N ALA A 107 10.07 1.29 7.29
CA ALA A 107 10.10 2.75 7.37
C ALA A 107 9.12 3.44 6.40
N ASN A 108 8.69 2.77 5.34
CA ASN A 108 7.73 3.26 4.35
C ASN A 108 6.29 2.81 4.63
N GLY A 109 6.07 2.15 5.78
CA GLY A 109 4.78 1.58 6.14
C GLY A 109 4.42 0.32 5.35
N VAL A 110 5.38 -0.33 4.69
CA VAL A 110 5.16 -1.55 3.90
C VAL A 110 5.36 -2.78 4.77
N PHE A 111 4.46 -3.74 4.65
CA PHE A 111 4.62 -5.07 5.26
C PHE A 111 4.64 -6.17 4.21
N ARG A 112 5.27 -7.28 4.57
CA ARG A 112 5.36 -8.48 3.76
C ARG A 112 5.41 -9.69 4.67
N ILE A 113 4.66 -10.74 4.30
CA ILE A 113 4.72 -12.06 4.94
C ILE A 113 4.40 -13.13 3.89
N GLU A 114 5.14 -14.24 3.91
CA GLU A 114 4.84 -15.40 3.08
C GLU A 114 4.02 -16.41 3.90
N MET A 115 3.13 -17.14 3.21
CA MET A 115 2.33 -18.21 3.79
C MET A 115 2.06 -19.30 2.76
N PRO A 116 1.59 -20.50 3.15
CA PRO A 116 1.20 -21.51 2.18
C PRO A 116 0.04 -21.02 1.30
N GLN A 117 -0.12 -21.60 0.11
CA GLN A 117 -1.19 -21.23 -0.82
C GLN A 117 -2.55 -21.16 -0.12
N ILE A 118 -3.20 -20.02 -0.21
CA ILE A 118 -4.58 -19.85 0.27
C ILE A 118 -5.53 -20.66 -0.63
N VAL A 119 -6.38 -21.44 -0.01
CA VAL A 119 -7.38 -22.26 -0.70
C VAL A 119 -8.80 -21.83 -0.29
N PRO A 120 -9.83 -22.12 -1.13
CA PRO A 120 -11.19 -21.74 -0.80
C PRO A 120 -11.66 -22.31 0.52
N ALA A 121 -12.24 -21.46 1.36
CA ALA A 121 -12.99 -21.82 2.54
C ALA A 121 -14.36 -21.14 2.43
N PHE A 122 -15.45 -21.88 2.73
CA PHE A 122 -16.80 -21.37 2.59
C PHE A 122 -17.12 -20.80 1.18
N GLY A 123 -16.57 -21.45 0.15
CA GLY A 123 -16.85 -21.12 -1.25
C GLY A 123 -15.91 -20.09 -1.90
N GLN A 124 -15.10 -19.37 -1.14
CA GLN A 124 -14.22 -18.34 -1.68
C GLN A 124 -12.83 -18.38 -1.05
N PRO A 125 -11.74 -18.21 -1.85
CA PRO A 125 -10.41 -18.01 -1.31
C PRO A 125 -10.34 -16.61 -0.69
N HIS A 126 -9.92 -16.52 0.58
CA HIS A 126 -9.80 -15.26 1.30
C HIS A 126 -8.72 -15.33 2.36
N GLY A 127 -8.10 -14.20 2.62
CA GLY A 127 -7.22 -14.00 3.75
C GLY A 127 -7.92 -13.24 4.86
N HIS A 128 -7.32 -13.26 6.03
CA HIS A 128 -7.66 -12.39 7.14
C HIS A 128 -6.42 -11.61 7.54
N LEU A 129 -6.60 -10.33 7.85
CA LEU A 129 -5.53 -9.46 8.35
C LEU A 129 -6.07 -8.60 9.49
N ALA A 130 -5.21 -8.32 10.46
CA ALA A 130 -5.53 -7.43 11.56
C ALA A 130 -4.39 -6.46 11.87
N TYR A 131 -4.74 -5.20 12.05
CA TYR A 131 -4.08 -4.31 12.97
C TYR A 131 -4.86 -4.36 14.28
N ASP A 132 -4.22 -4.75 15.37
CA ASP A 132 -4.84 -4.87 16.68
C ASP A 132 -4.12 -3.96 17.67
N ALA A 133 -4.83 -2.93 18.14
CA ALA A 133 -4.33 -1.91 19.05
C ALA A 133 -3.83 -2.49 20.39
N ASP A 134 -4.40 -3.61 20.85
CA ASP A 134 -3.99 -4.26 22.09
C ASP A 134 -2.62 -4.97 21.99
N TYR A 135 -2.15 -5.21 20.76
CA TYR A 135 -0.86 -5.84 20.46
C TYR A 135 0.12 -4.90 19.74
N ASP A 136 -0.22 -3.63 19.65
CA ASP A 136 0.60 -2.58 19.04
C ASP A 136 0.33 -1.25 19.77
N ASP A 137 1.34 -0.69 20.40
CA ASP A 137 1.27 0.57 21.17
C ASP A 137 1.26 1.84 20.28
N GLY A 138 0.84 1.68 19.02
CA GLY A 138 0.82 2.75 18.02
C GLY A 138 -0.26 3.82 18.17
N GLY A 139 -1.26 3.65 19.07
CA GLY A 139 -2.30 4.64 19.31
C GLY A 139 -3.32 4.81 18.18
N PHE A 140 -3.69 3.71 17.51
CA PHE A 140 -4.68 3.68 16.43
C PHE A 140 -5.83 2.72 16.73
N GLU A 141 -6.97 2.93 16.08
CA GLU A 141 -8.13 2.03 16.17
C GLU A 141 -7.83 0.66 15.56
N THR A 142 -8.32 -0.42 16.20
CA THR A 142 -8.22 -1.79 15.68
C THR A 142 -9.00 -1.94 14.38
N VAL A 143 -8.39 -2.62 13.40
CA VAL A 143 -8.99 -2.89 12.08
C VAL A 143 -8.81 -4.35 11.70
N PHE A 144 -9.92 -5.02 11.35
CA PHE A 144 -9.92 -6.38 10.83
C PHE A 144 -10.39 -6.41 9.39
N LEU A 145 -9.65 -7.09 8.51
CA LEU A 145 -9.97 -7.22 7.10
C LEU A 145 -10.17 -8.67 6.71
N ARG A 146 -11.03 -8.88 5.70
CA ARG A 146 -11.28 -10.19 5.07
C ARG A 146 -11.31 -10.01 3.54
N PRO A 147 -10.16 -9.73 2.92
CA PRO A 147 -10.10 -9.62 1.47
C PRO A 147 -10.35 -10.96 0.80
N VAL A 148 -11.16 -10.94 -0.25
CA VAL A 148 -11.44 -12.11 -1.09
C VAL A 148 -10.57 -12.02 -2.33
N MET A 149 -9.93 -13.13 -2.68
CA MET A 149 -9.13 -13.23 -3.90
C MET A 149 -10.02 -13.42 -5.12
N SER A 150 -9.60 -12.89 -6.26
CA SER A 150 -10.34 -13.01 -7.51
C SER A 150 -10.35 -14.44 -8.05
N ARG A 151 -9.25 -15.17 -7.82
CA ARG A 151 -9.06 -16.56 -8.29
C ARG A 151 -8.40 -17.39 -7.21
N ALA A 152 -8.76 -18.67 -7.13
CA ALA A 152 -8.09 -19.62 -6.24
C ALA A 152 -6.62 -19.88 -6.62
N SER A 153 -6.24 -19.55 -7.86
CA SER A 153 -4.87 -19.67 -8.37
C SER A 153 -4.01 -18.43 -8.13
N ASP A 154 -4.56 -17.36 -7.56
CA ASP A 154 -3.75 -16.18 -7.23
C ASP A 154 -2.69 -16.57 -6.19
N THR A 155 -1.46 -16.13 -6.42
CA THR A 155 -0.29 -16.44 -5.56
C THR A 155 0.12 -15.26 -4.68
N SER A 156 -0.66 -14.19 -4.72
CA SER A 156 -0.40 -13.00 -3.91
C SER A 156 -1.68 -12.26 -3.56
N LEU A 157 -1.61 -11.52 -2.46
CA LEU A 157 -2.64 -10.61 -1.98
C LEU A 157 -1.98 -9.29 -1.58
N HIS A 158 -2.56 -8.18 -2.01
CA HIS A 158 -2.14 -6.84 -1.58
C HIS A 158 -3.27 -6.14 -0.82
N VAL A 159 -2.95 -5.54 0.33
CA VAL A 159 -3.92 -4.92 1.23
C VAL A 159 -3.41 -3.56 1.73
N GLU A 160 -4.31 -2.59 1.82
CA GLU A 160 -4.02 -1.28 2.39
C GLU A 160 -4.77 -1.08 3.70
N PHE A 161 -4.03 -0.66 4.73
CA PHE A 161 -4.59 -0.18 6.00
C PHE A 161 -4.43 1.34 6.06
N VAL A 162 -5.51 2.02 6.35
CA VAL A 162 -5.51 3.43 6.71
C VAL A 162 -6.03 3.52 8.15
N LEU A 163 -5.13 3.76 9.10
CA LEU A 163 -5.44 3.70 10.51
C LEU A 163 -5.86 5.08 11.05
N ARG A 164 -6.96 5.11 11.80
CA ARG A 164 -7.42 6.28 12.52
C ARG A 164 -6.69 6.38 13.86
N PRO A 165 -6.05 7.51 14.19
CA PRO A 165 -5.56 7.75 15.56
C PRO A 165 -6.69 7.69 16.58
N LEU A 166 -6.39 7.17 17.79
CA LEU A 166 -7.29 7.14 18.95
C LEU A 166 -7.52 8.53 19.52
#